data_10486383eb5e56cb37016848d403b540
#
_entry.id   10486383eb5e56cb37016848d403b540
#
_cell.length_a   1.000
_cell.length_b   1.000
_cell.length_c   1.000
_cell.angle_alpha   90.00
_cell.angle_beta   90.00
_cell.angle_gamma   90.00
#
_symmetry.space_group_name_H-M   'P 1'
#
loop_
_entity.id
_entity.type
_entity.pdbx_description
1 polymer ?
#
loop_
_entity_poly.entity_id
_entity_poly.type
_entity_poly.pdbx_seq_one_letter_code
_entity_poly.pdbx_strand_id
1 'polypeptide(L)'
;ITRGTLKTGDILVVGSETGRVRALLDYKGNKIKEATPSFPVEVLGLNGTPFSGDQAVVVETDSRAREIAEYRKSKMKVSSDLAKLASRGSVEQMMTAIKNTDLRELPVVIKADVHGSLEAIKVAIGKIGNENAVIHFLSGGVGAISESDVSLALASNAILLGFNVRAIPQARELAKKENIDIRYHSIIYELIDQLTSLLT
;
A
#
# COMPACT_ATOMS: atom_id res chain seq x y z
N ILE A 1 23.20 -5.52 -0.31
CA ILE A 1 24.12 -4.37 -0.07
C ILE A 1 24.79 -4.00 -1.39
N THR A 2 24.76 -2.71 -1.77
CA THR A 2 25.38 -2.21 -3.01
C THR A 2 26.76 -1.58 -2.75
N ARG A 3 26.92 -0.89 -1.63
CA ARG A 3 28.17 -0.24 -1.21
C ARG A 3 28.34 -0.29 0.29
N GLY A 4 29.59 -0.36 0.76
CA GLY A 4 29.95 -0.38 2.18
C GLY A 4 29.63 -1.70 2.86
N THR A 5 29.75 -1.72 4.17
CA THR A 5 29.46 -2.89 5.02
C THR A 5 28.42 -2.50 6.06
N LEU A 6 27.32 -3.21 6.08
CA LEU A 6 26.24 -3.01 7.06
C LEU A 6 26.51 -3.88 8.28
N LYS A 7 26.40 -3.29 9.48
CA LYS A 7 26.66 -3.97 10.74
C LYS A 7 25.43 -3.93 11.67
N THR A 8 25.36 -4.89 12.57
CA THR A 8 24.41 -4.82 13.69
C THR A 8 24.71 -3.61 14.56
N GLY A 9 23.67 -2.85 14.91
CA GLY A 9 23.77 -1.61 15.65
C GLY A 9 23.76 -0.35 14.79
N ASP A 10 24.00 -0.45 13.48
CA ASP A 10 23.94 0.69 12.56
C ASP A 10 22.54 1.30 12.54
N ILE A 11 22.46 2.61 12.32
CA ILE A 11 21.22 3.35 12.17
C ILE A 11 20.93 3.50 10.69
N LEU A 12 19.77 2.99 10.26
CA LEU A 12 19.33 3.01 8.87
C LEU A 12 18.21 4.01 8.64
N VAL A 13 18.26 4.64 7.48
CA VAL A 13 17.12 5.31 6.84
C VAL A 13 16.83 4.58 5.55
N VAL A 14 15.62 4.06 5.39
CA VAL A 14 15.16 3.33 4.19
C VAL A 14 13.89 3.97 3.69
N GLY A 15 13.96 4.64 2.55
CA GLY A 15 12.85 5.46 2.08
C GLY A 15 12.47 6.53 3.12
N SER A 16 11.25 6.47 3.63
CA SER A 16 10.73 7.32 4.70
C SER A 16 10.75 6.66 6.09
N GLU A 17 11.28 5.44 6.20
CA GLU A 17 11.34 4.68 7.44
C GLU A 17 12.75 4.71 8.04
N THR A 18 12.83 4.60 9.37
CA THR A 18 14.10 4.58 10.10
C THR A 18 14.14 3.41 11.06
N GLY A 19 15.32 3.03 11.46
CA GLY A 19 15.48 2.05 12.53
C GLY A 19 16.94 1.74 12.80
N ARG A 20 17.17 1.07 13.94
CA ARG A 20 18.49 0.54 14.30
C ARG A 20 18.54 -0.94 13.98
N VAL A 21 19.56 -1.37 13.27
CA VAL A 21 19.78 -2.77 12.94
C VAL A 21 19.94 -3.59 14.22
N ARG A 22 18.92 -4.38 14.54
CA ARG A 22 18.94 -5.28 15.71
C ARG A 22 19.57 -6.63 15.37
N ALA A 23 19.33 -7.12 14.17
CA ALA A 23 19.93 -8.33 13.65
C ALA A 23 19.98 -8.29 12.13
N LEU A 24 20.95 -9.00 11.57
CA LEU A 24 21.09 -9.29 10.16
C LEU A 24 20.97 -10.80 9.98
N LEU A 25 20.17 -11.23 9.01
CA LEU A 25 20.03 -12.64 8.65
C LEU A 25 20.50 -12.86 7.21
N ASP A 26 21.22 -13.94 7.01
CA ASP A 26 21.62 -14.39 5.68
C ASP A 26 20.44 -15.03 4.92
N TYR A 27 20.66 -15.43 3.67
CA TYR A 27 19.67 -16.11 2.83
C TYR A 27 19.25 -17.50 3.36
N LYS A 28 19.94 -18.03 4.39
CA LYS A 28 19.61 -19.29 5.08
C LYS A 28 18.89 -19.04 6.41
N GLY A 29 18.69 -17.78 6.79
CA GLY A 29 18.09 -17.41 8.09
C GLY A 29 19.07 -17.40 9.26
N ASN A 30 20.38 -17.55 9.03
CA ASN A 30 21.36 -17.50 10.10
C ASN A 30 21.70 -16.05 10.45
N LYS A 31 21.92 -15.77 11.75
CA LYS A 31 22.35 -14.45 12.19
C LYS A 31 23.80 -14.19 11.79
N ILE A 32 24.04 -13.05 11.16
CA ILE A 32 25.36 -12.56 10.80
C ILE A 32 25.63 -11.21 11.51
N LYS A 33 26.89 -10.88 11.72
CA LYS A 33 27.28 -9.62 12.37
C LYS A 33 27.41 -8.47 11.39
N GLU A 34 27.81 -8.75 10.17
CA GLU A 34 28.02 -7.78 9.10
C GLU A 34 27.66 -8.36 7.73
N ALA A 35 27.26 -7.50 6.82
CA ALA A 35 26.95 -7.82 5.43
C ALA A 35 27.76 -6.93 4.49
N THR A 36 28.49 -7.57 3.58
CA THR A 36 29.37 -6.93 2.58
C THR A 36 28.62 -6.66 1.27
N PRO A 37 29.21 -5.89 0.33
CA PRO A 37 28.60 -5.68 -0.99
C PRO A 37 28.29 -6.98 -1.73
N SER A 38 27.23 -6.94 -2.53
CA SER A 38 26.67 -8.08 -3.29
C SER A 38 26.08 -9.19 -2.43
N PHE A 39 25.96 -8.98 -1.11
CA PHE A 39 25.39 -9.97 -0.21
C PHE A 39 23.91 -9.63 0.08
N PRO A 40 22.95 -10.55 -0.17
CA PRO A 40 21.57 -10.38 0.23
C PRO A 40 21.44 -10.58 1.73
N VAL A 41 20.72 -9.69 2.39
CA VAL A 41 20.56 -9.72 3.85
C VAL A 41 19.16 -9.26 4.23
N GLU A 42 18.55 -9.96 5.17
CA GLU A 42 17.35 -9.52 5.85
C GLU A 42 17.72 -8.67 7.06
N VAL A 43 17.12 -7.50 7.17
CA VAL A 43 17.41 -6.52 8.22
C VAL A 43 16.24 -6.46 9.20
N LEU A 44 16.51 -6.74 10.47
CA LEU A 44 15.54 -6.61 11.55
C LEU A 44 15.83 -5.35 12.37
N GLY A 45 14.78 -4.58 12.67
CA GLY A 45 14.86 -3.42 13.55
C GLY A 45 14.41 -2.09 12.96
N LEU A 46 13.83 -2.09 11.76
CA LEU A 46 13.15 -0.92 11.20
C LEU A 46 11.84 -0.64 11.96
N ASN A 47 11.47 0.63 12.09
CA ASN A 47 10.25 1.05 12.78
C ASN A 47 8.99 0.90 11.93
N GLY A 48 9.15 0.81 10.61
CA GLY A 48 8.07 0.63 9.65
C GLY A 48 8.52 -0.22 8.47
N THR A 49 7.63 -0.42 7.52
CA THR A 49 7.89 -1.21 6.31
C THR A 49 8.19 -0.27 5.15
N PRO A 50 9.44 -0.23 4.64
CA PRO A 50 9.80 0.55 3.46
C PRO A 50 9.18 -0.05 2.19
N PHE A 51 9.12 0.76 1.15
CA PHE A 51 8.68 0.30 -0.16
C PHE A 51 9.81 -0.44 -0.91
N SER A 52 9.41 -1.35 -1.77
CA SER A 52 10.34 -2.01 -2.69
C SER A 52 11.03 -0.99 -3.60
N GLY A 53 12.35 -1.09 -3.72
CA GLY A 53 13.16 -0.12 -4.47
C GLY A 53 13.67 1.07 -3.66
N ASP A 54 13.23 1.22 -2.40
CA ASP A 54 13.74 2.28 -1.53
C ASP A 54 15.23 2.12 -1.24
N GLN A 55 15.96 3.25 -1.29
CA GLN A 55 17.37 3.26 -0.92
C GLN A 55 17.55 3.22 0.58
N ALA A 56 18.40 2.29 1.04
CA ALA A 56 18.86 2.19 2.43
C ALA A 56 20.20 2.90 2.58
N VAL A 57 20.29 3.77 3.57
CA VAL A 57 21.51 4.54 3.90
C VAL A 57 21.78 4.47 5.39
N VAL A 58 23.03 4.17 5.76
CA VAL A 58 23.49 4.26 7.15
C VAL A 58 23.76 5.72 7.51
N VAL A 59 23.34 6.13 8.69
CA VAL A 59 23.59 7.47 9.23
C VAL A 59 24.20 7.37 10.62
N GLU A 60 24.89 8.43 11.05
CA GLU A 60 25.67 8.42 12.30
C GLU A 60 24.81 8.53 13.55
N THR A 61 23.66 9.23 13.47
CA THR A 61 22.82 9.51 14.65
C THR A 61 21.34 9.26 14.40
N ASP A 62 20.61 8.84 15.44
CA ASP A 62 19.15 8.66 15.38
C ASP A 62 18.43 9.98 15.07
N SER A 63 18.95 11.12 15.55
CA SER A 63 18.40 12.45 15.25
C SER A 63 18.43 12.75 13.76
N ARG A 64 19.57 12.48 13.12
CA ARG A 64 19.73 12.67 11.67
C ARG A 64 18.84 11.73 10.87
N ALA A 65 18.68 10.51 11.34
CA ALA A 65 17.76 9.55 10.71
C ALA A 65 16.33 10.07 10.69
N ARG A 66 15.85 10.55 11.84
CA ARG A 66 14.49 11.10 11.97
C ARG A 66 14.28 12.33 11.09
N GLU A 67 15.20 13.27 11.10
CA GLU A 67 15.15 14.48 10.27
C GLU A 67 14.99 14.14 8.77
N ILE A 68 15.80 13.21 8.26
CA ILE A 68 15.73 12.75 6.87
C ILE A 68 14.38 12.08 6.58
N ALA A 69 13.91 11.21 7.48
CA ALA A 69 12.65 10.51 7.30
C ALA A 69 11.45 11.47 7.32
N GLU A 70 11.41 12.42 8.23
CA GLU A 70 10.35 13.45 8.31
C GLU A 70 10.35 14.33 7.06
N TYR A 71 11.51 14.75 6.59
CA TYR A 71 11.63 15.50 5.33
C TYR A 71 11.09 14.71 4.15
N ARG A 72 11.43 13.42 4.03
CA ARG A 72 10.93 12.56 2.96
C ARG A 72 9.42 12.32 3.06
N LYS A 73 8.90 12.08 4.28
CA LYS A 73 7.46 11.95 4.53
C LYS A 73 6.68 13.21 4.14
N SER A 74 7.18 14.39 4.52
CA SER A 74 6.54 15.66 4.16
C SER A 74 6.53 15.88 2.65
N LYS A 75 7.63 15.58 1.97
CA LYS A 75 7.74 15.69 0.51
C LYS A 75 6.79 14.74 -0.21
N MET A 76 6.67 13.49 0.25
CA MET A 76 5.71 12.51 -0.27
C MET A 76 4.26 12.98 -0.07
N LYS A 77 3.95 13.55 1.10
CA LYS A 77 2.62 14.09 1.41
C LYS A 77 2.26 15.24 0.49
N VAL A 78 3.16 16.21 0.31
CA VAL A 78 2.97 17.34 -0.61
C VAL A 78 2.74 16.86 -2.05
N SER A 79 3.53 15.90 -2.54
CA SER A 79 3.35 15.35 -3.88
C SER A 79 2.02 14.60 -4.03
N SER A 80 1.59 13.87 -3.01
CA SER A 80 0.30 13.20 -2.97
C SER A 80 -0.87 14.20 -2.95
N ASP A 81 -0.75 15.29 -2.18
CA ASP A 81 -1.78 16.31 -2.09
C ASP A 81 -1.86 17.13 -3.39
N LEU A 82 -0.73 17.42 -4.03
CA LEU A 82 -0.69 18.04 -5.37
C LEU A 82 -1.30 17.13 -6.44
N ALA A 83 -1.02 15.82 -6.40
CA ALA A 83 -1.64 14.87 -7.31
C ALA A 83 -3.15 14.77 -7.11
N LYS A 84 -3.64 14.83 -5.88
CA LYS A 84 -5.08 14.89 -5.55
C LYS A 84 -5.73 16.20 -6.00
N LEU A 85 -5.02 17.32 -5.92
CA LEU A 85 -5.49 18.62 -6.43
C LEU A 85 -5.54 18.61 -7.96
N ALA A 86 -4.52 18.06 -8.62
CA ALA A 86 -4.49 17.90 -10.06
C ALA A 86 -5.59 16.96 -10.58
N SER A 87 -5.92 15.89 -9.83
CA SER A 87 -7.01 14.98 -10.17
C SER A 87 -8.41 15.55 -9.92
N ARG A 88 -8.53 16.61 -9.11
CA ARG A 88 -9.82 17.31 -8.88
C ARG A 88 -10.23 18.21 -10.05
N GLY A 89 -9.44 18.26 -11.12
CA GLY A 89 -9.79 18.91 -12.38
C GLY A 89 -10.07 20.41 -12.30
N SER A 90 -9.91 21.11 -13.42
CA SER A 90 -10.43 22.47 -13.57
C SER A 90 -11.98 22.41 -13.59
N VAL A 91 -12.64 23.52 -13.32
CA VAL A 91 -14.11 23.65 -13.39
C VAL A 91 -14.65 23.18 -14.75
N GLU A 92 -13.85 23.30 -15.81
CA GLU A 92 -14.17 22.78 -17.16
C GLU A 92 -14.16 21.26 -17.25
N GLN A 93 -13.27 20.58 -16.52
CA GLN A 93 -13.26 19.11 -16.42
C GLN A 93 -14.41 18.60 -15.53
N MET A 94 -14.82 19.36 -14.51
CA MET A 94 -16.04 19.07 -13.77
C MET A 94 -17.29 19.23 -14.64
N MET A 95 -17.35 20.24 -15.51
CA MET A 95 -18.45 20.42 -16.44
C MET A 95 -18.50 19.34 -17.55
N THR A 96 -17.33 18.83 -17.99
CA THR A 96 -17.26 17.67 -18.90
C THR A 96 -17.61 16.36 -18.20
N ALA A 97 -17.26 16.19 -16.94
CA ALA A 97 -17.66 15.04 -16.13
C ALA A 97 -19.19 15.02 -15.88
N ILE A 98 -19.81 16.17 -15.71
CA ILE A 98 -21.29 16.30 -15.62
C ILE A 98 -21.98 15.92 -16.94
N LYS A 99 -21.31 16.08 -18.08
CA LYS A 99 -21.82 15.65 -19.39
C LYS A 99 -21.68 14.15 -19.67
N ASN A 100 -20.75 13.47 -18.94
CA ASN A 100 -20.55 12.02 -19.05
C ASN A 100 -21.30 11.30 -17.91
N THR A 101 -22.58 11.56 -17.77
CA THR A 101 -23.47 11.05 -16.71
C THR A 101 -23.71 9.54 -16.75
N ASP A 102 -23.13 8.80 -17.68
CA ASP A 102 -23.33 7.36 -17.84
C ASP A 102 -22.14 6.49 -17.41
N LEU A 103 -21.03 7.09 -16.92
CA LEU A 103 -19.90 6.31 -16.41
C LEU A 103 -20.25 5.69 -15.06
N ARG A 104 -20.38 4.37 -15.03
CA ARG A 104 -20.50 3.62 -13.78
C ARG A 104 -19.14 3.51 -13.11
N GLU A 105 -18.98 4.18 -11.97
CA GLU A 105 -17.79 4.03 -11.13
C GLU A 105 -18.03 2.94 -10.08
N LEU A 106 -17.16 1.94 -10.04
CA LEU A 106 -17.15 0.90 -9.03
C LEU A 106 -16.05 1.21 -8.01
N PRO A 107 -16.37 1.82 -6.86
CA PRO A 107 -15.38 2.12 -5.85
C PRO A 107 -14.95 0.86 -5.12
N VAL A 108 -13.63 0.69 -4.92
CA VAL A 108 -13.06 -0.48 -4.23
C VAL A 108 -12.07 -0.08 -3.14
N VAL A 109 -12.11 -0.81 -2.03
CA VAL A 109 -11.13 -0.76 -0.95
C VAL A 109 -10.45 -2.12 -0.88
N ILE A 110 -9.12 -2.16 -0.91
CA ILE A 110 -8.35 -3.41 -1.01
C ILE A 110 -7.37 -3.55 0.15
N LYS A 111 -7.40 -4.69 0.82
CA LYS A 111 -6.36 -5.11 1.76
C LYS A 111 -5.64 -6.32 1.24
N ALA A 112 -4.31 -6.30 1.32
CA ALA A 112 -3.46 -7.40 0.87
C ALA A 112 -2.48 -7.84 1.96
N ASP A 113 -1.90 -9.01 1.78
CA ASP A 113 -0.89 -9.56 2.67
C ASP A 113 0.44 -8.79 2.62
N VAL A 114 0.85 -8.38 1.41
CA VAL A 114 2.10 -7.65 1.17
C VAL A 114 1.92 -6.51 0.17
N HIS A 115 2.85 -5.56 0.18
CA HIS A 115 2.84 -4.43 -0.76
C HIS A 115 2.90 -4.86 -2.22
N GLY A 116 3.68 -5.92 -2.54
CA GLY A 116 3.78 -6.43 -3.90
C GLY A 116 2.45 -6.94 -4.46
N SER A 117 1.66 -7.64 -3.65
CA SER A 117 0.31 -8.08 -4.00
C SER A 117 -0.61 -6.89 -4.27
N LEU A 118 -0.57 -5.88 -3.40
CA LEU A 118 -1.39 -4.67 -3.55
C LEU A 118 -1.06 -3.91 -4.84
N GLU A 119 0.22 -3.71 -5.15
CA GLU A 119 0.66 -3.04 -6.37
C GLU A 119 0.30 -3.85 -7.64
N ALA A 120 0.47 -5.18 -7.61
CA ALA A 120 0.05 -6.04 -8.71
C ALA A 120 -1.46 -5.93 -8.99
N ILE A 121 -2.26 -5.91 -7.92
CA ILE A 121 -3.72 -5.75 -8.03
C ILE A 121 -4.08 -4.36 -8.58
N LYS A 122 -3.44 -3.28 -8.10
CA LYS A 122 -3.66 -1.93 -8.63
C LYS A 122 -3.37 -1.82 -10.13
N VAL A 123 -2.23 -2.39 -10.56
CA VAL A 123 -1.85 -2.40 -11.99
C VAL A 123 -2.86 -3.21 -12.81
N ALA A 124 -3.33 -4.33 -12.28
CA ALA A 124 -4.33 -5.16 -12.95
C ALA A 124 -5.68 -4.44 -13.06
N ILE A 125 -6.16 -3.84 -11.98
CA ILE A 125 -7.40 -3.04 -11.94
C ILE A 125 -7.35 -1.86 -12.91
N GLY A 126 -6.21 -1.17 -13.00
CA GLY A 126 -6.03 -0.05 -13.93
C GLY A 126 -6.13 -0.44 -15.42
N LYS A 127 -6.10 -1.74 -15.74
CA LYS A 127 -6.30 -2.29 -17.08
C LYS A 127 -7.76 -2.74 -17.32
N ILE A 128 -8.56 -2.80 -16.27
CA ILE A 128 -9.97 -3.19 -16.31
C ILE A 128 -10.79 -1.90 -16.40
N GLY A 129 -11.46 -1.71 -17.49
CA GLY A 129 -12.35 -0.59 -17.70
C GLY A 129 -12.77 -0.53 -19.16
N ASN A 130 -13.95 -0.04 -19.39
CA ASN A 130 -14.51 0.22 -20.70
C ASN A 130 -14.98 1.68 -20.73
N GLU A 131 -15.43 2.13 -21.89
CA GLU A 131 -15.92 3.50 -22.07
C GLU A 131 -17.09 3.86 -21.12
N ASN A 132 -17.79 2.85 -20.56
CA ASN A 132 -19.00 3.00 -19.74
C ASN A 132 -18.82 2.66 -18.27
N ALA A 133 -17.71 2.01 -17.87
CA ALA A 133 -17.50 1.57 -16.50
C ALA A 133 -16.02 1.53 -16.10
N VAL A 134 -15.69 2.10 -14.94
CA VAL A 134 -14.33 2.20 -14.42
C VAL A 134 -14.28 1.76 -12.96
N ILE A 135 -13.23 1.03 -12.59
CA ILE A 135 -12.97 0.71 -11.18
C ILE A 135 -12.21 1.88 -10.54
N HIS A 136 -12.82 2.44 -9.51
CA HIS A 136 -12.19 3.52 -8.75
C HIS A 136 -11.53 2.97 -7.49
N PHE A 137 -10.20 2.88 -7.49
CA PHE A 137 -9.42 2.48 -6.31
C PHE A 137 -9.41 3.60 -5.28
N LEU A 138 -10.20 3.45 -4.21
CA LEU A 138 -10.32 4.45 -3.14
C LEU A 138 -9.17 4.38 -2.15
N SER A 139 -8.90 3.19 -1.64
CA SER A 139 -7.90 2.97 -0.61
C SER A 139 -7.35 1.56 -0.67
N GLY A 140 -6.11 1.41 -0.24
CA GLY A 140 -5.49 0.10 -0.09
C GLY A 140 -4.40 0.10 0.96
N GLY A 141 -4.21 -1.05 1.58
CA GLY A 141 -3.21 -1.22 2.63
C GLY A 141 -2.78 -2.66 2.79
N VAL A 142 -1.74 -2.86 3.57
CA VAL A 142 -1.21 -4.18 3.93
C VAL A 142 -1.68 -4.56 5.32
N GLY A 143 -2.00 -5.82 5.50
CA GLY A 143 -2.45 -6.41 6.76
C GLY A 143 -3.94 -6.73 6.82
N ALA A 144 -4.43 -7.12 7.98
CA ALA A 144 -5.83 -7.50 8.18
C ALA A 144 -6.79 -6.33 7.94
N ILE A 145 -8.00 -6.65 7.52
CA ILE A 145 -9.08 -5.67 7.35
C ILE A 145 -9.52 -5.19 8.73
N SER A 146 -9.51 -3.88 8.94
CA SER A 146 -9.87 -3.19 10.18
C SER A 146 -11.27 -2.59 10.12
N GLU A 147 -11.79 -2.13 11.27
CA GLU A 147 -13.06 -1.39 11.35
C GLU A 147 -13.04 -0.10 10.51
N SER A 148 -11.89 0.57 10.45
CA SER A 148 -11.75 1.79 9.64
C SER A 148 -11.91 1.51 8.15
N ASP A 149 -11.46 0.34 7.67
CA ASP A 149 -11.62 -0.07 6.27
C ASP A 149 -13.10 -0.36 5.97
N VAL A 150 -13.81 -1.00 6.90
CA VAL A 150 -15.26 -1.25 6.79
C VAL A 150 -16.04 0.07 6.80
N SER A 151 -15.70 0.99 7.71
CA SER A 151 -16.34 2.31 7.78
C SER A 151 -16.10 3.14 6.52
N LEU A 152 -14.90 3.06 5.94
CA LEU A 152 -14.58 3.71 4.66
C LEU A 152 -15.40 3.11 3.51
N ALA A 153 -15.49 1.79 3.46
CA ALA A 153 -16.28 1.09 2.44
C ALA A 153 -17.77 1.47 2.54
N LEU A 154 -18.31 1.55 3.76
CA LEU A 154 -19.68 1.99 4.03
C LEU A 154 -19.92 3.42 3.52
N ALA A 155 -19.06 4.36 3.96
CA ALA A 155 -19.20 5.78 3.62
C ALA A 155 -19.10 6.06 2.12
N SER A 156 -18.36 5.23 1.39
CA SER A 156 -18.09 5.39 -0.04
C SER A 156 -18.90 4.42 -0.92
N ASN A 157 -19.79 3.63 -0.34
CA ASN A 157 -20.50 2.53 -1.03
C ASN A 157 -19.54 1.64 -1.85
N ALA A 158 -18.37 1.34 -1.27
CA ALA A 158 -17.29 0.63 -1.94
C ALA A 158 -17.31 -0.87 -1.62
N ILE A 159 -16.84 -1.66 -2.58
CA ILE A 159 -16.59 -3.08 -2.37
C ILE A 159 -15.31 -3.25 -1.55
N LEU A 160 -15.39 -4.06 -0.49
CA LEU A 160 -14.25 -4.35 0.36
C LEU A 160 -13.64 -5.70 0.00
N LEU A 161 -12.39 -5.68 -0.46
CA LEU A 161 -11.66 -6.84 -0.94
C LEU A 161 -10.48 -7.18 -0.02
N GLY A 162 -10.38 -8.45 0.37
CA GLY A 162 -9.25 -9.00 1.10
C GLY A 162 -8.47 -10.00 0.25
N PHE A 163 -7.22 -9.69 -0.09
CA PHE A 163 -6.33 -10.60 -0.81
C PHE A 163 -5.33 -11.26 0.14
N ASN A 164 -5.43 -12.58 0.31
CA ASN A 164 -4.67 -13.38 1.28
C ASN A 164 -4.76 -12.89 2.75
N VAL A 165 -5.75 -12.08 3.08
CA VAL A 165 -5.95 -11.55 4.44
C VAL A 165 -7.37 -11.81 4.93
N ARG A 166 -7.57 -11.69 6.23
CA ARG A 166 -8.89 -11.82 6.87
C ARG A 166 -9.23 -10.54 7.62
N ALA A 167 -10.51 -10.33 7.87
CA ALA A 167 -10.96 -9.26 8.73
C ALA A 167 -10.76 -9.62 10.20
N ILE A 168 -10.34 -8.65 11.02
CA ILE A 168 -10.32 -8.80 12.47
C ILE A 168 -11.75 -9.01 12.99
N PRO A 169 -11.94 -9.64 14.18
CA PRO A 169 -13.27 -9.96 14.71
C PRO A 169 -14.21 -8.75 14.73
N GLN A 170 -13.74 -7.60 15.22
CA GLN A 170 -14.50 -6.36 15.31
C GLN A 170 -14.94 -5.85 13.93
N ALA A 171 -14.05 -5.88 12.96
CA ALA A 171 -14.37 -5.49 11.57
C ALA A 171 -15.43 -6.41 10.95
N ARG A 172 -15.38 -7.71 11.29
CA ARG A 172 -16.34 -8.68 10.80
C ARG A 172 -17.74 -8.48 11.41
N GLU A 173 -17.80 -8.15 12.70
CA GLU A 173 -19.04 -7.81 13.38
C GLU A 173 -19.66 -6.53 12.82
N LEU A 174 -18.83 -5.49 12.62
CA LEU A 174 -19.27 -4.24 12.01
C LEU A 174 -19.79 -4.45 10.60
N ALA A 175 -19.07 -5.21 9.76
CA ALA A 175 -19.49 -5.52 8.40
C ALA A 175 -20.82 -6.26 8.34
N LYS A 176 -21.05 -7.22 9.26
CA LYS A 176 -22.34 -7.90 9.39
C LYS A 176 -23.46 -6.97 9.80
N LYS A 177 -23.21 -6.09 10.79
CA LYS A 177 -24.19 -5.11 11.28
C LYS A 177 -24.63 -4.14 10.18
N GLU A 178 -23.70 -3.68 9.39
CA GLU A 178 -23.90 -2.69 8.32
C GLU A 178 -24.21 -3.34 6.95
N ASN A 179 -24.34 -4.68 6.87
CA ASN A 179 -24.57 -5.46 5.65
C ASN A 179 -23.53 -5.21 4.55
N ILE A 180 -22.27 -5.04 4.94
CA ILE A 180 -21.15 -4.91 3.99
C ILE A 180 -20.60 -6.28 3.67
N ASP A 181 -20.54 -6.61 2.37
CA ASP A 181 -19.94 -7.84 1.89
C ASP A 181 -18.41 -7.69 1.78
N ILE A 182 -17.68 -8.50 2.55
CA ILE A 182 -16.22 -8.57 2.47
C ILE A 182 -15.87 -9.77 1.60
N ARG A 183 -15.27 -9.51 0.46
CA ARG A 183 -14.88 -10.55 -0.50
C ARG A 183 -13.43 -10.92 -0.31
N TYR A 184 -13.16 -12.22 -0.19
CA TYR A 184 -11.84 -12.76 0.07
C TYR A 184 -11.33 -13.54 -1.14
N HIS A 185 -10.12 -13.22 -1.58
CA HIS A 185 -9.44 -13.89 -2.69
C HIS A 185 -8.02 -14.28 -2.30
N SER A 186 -7.55 -15.39 -2.86
CA SER A 186 -6.16 -15.85 -2.77
C SER A 186 -5.51 -15.94 -4.16
N ILE A 187 -6.29 -15.84 -5.22
CA ILE A 187 -5.83 -15.90 -6.60
C ILE A 187 -6.18 -14.59 -7.28
N ILE A 188 -5.16 -13.93 -7.85
CA ILE A 188 -5.34 -12.59 -8.44
C ILE A 188 -6.27 -12.60 -9.65
N TYR A 189 -6.27 -13.67 -10.43
CA TYR A 189 -7.15 -13.80 -11.60
C TYR A 189 -8.62 -13.89 -11.21
N GLU A 190 -8.95 -14.64 -10.16
CA GLU A 190 -10.33 -14.73 -9.64
C GLU A 190 -10.85 -13.37 -9.16
N LEU A 191 -9.97 -12.57 -8.51
CA LEU A 191 -10.30 -11.22 -8.10
C LEU A 191 -10.59 -10.33 -9.30
N ILE A 192 -9.76 -10.40 -10.34
CA ILE A 192 -9.91 -9.65 -11.58
C ILE A 192 -11.21 -10.03 -12.30
N ASP A 193 -11.47 -11.33 -12.46
CA ASP A 193 -12.66 -11.86 -13.12
C ASP A 193 -13.93 -11.43 -12.39
N GLN A 194 -13.93 -11.46 -11.07
CA GLN A 194 -15.05 -11.00 -10.26
C GLN A 194 -15.30 -9.49 -10.44
N LEU A 195 -14.25 -8.67 -10.41
CA LEU A 195 -14.38 -7.23 -10.63
C LEU A 195 -14.87 -6.92 -12.03
N THR A 196 -14.40 -7.65 -13.04
CA THR A 196 -14.84 -7.54 -14.42
C THR A 196 -16.33 -7.89 -14.56
N SER A 197 -16.77 -8.96 -13.89
CA SER A 197 -18.18 -9.38 -13.89
C SER A 197 -19.12 -8.38 -13.23
N LEU A 198 -18.60 -7.55 -12.30
CA LEU A 198 -19.39 -6.51 -11.62
C LEU A 198 -19.50 -5.21 -12.46
N LEU A 199 -18.65 -5.06 -13.49
CA LEU A 199 -18.69 -3.93 -14.42
C LEU A 199 -19.61 -4.19 -15.63
N THR A 200 -19.91 -5.47 -15.89
CA THR A 200 -20.77 -5.88 -17.01
C THR A 200 -22.22 -5.92 -16.58
#